data_d92a4ac5907773deebe109342ade8ffd
#
_entry.id   d92a4ac5907773deebe109342ade8ffd
#
_cell.length_a   1.000
_cell.length_b   1.000
_cell.length_c   1.000
_cell.angle_alpha   90.00
_cell.angle_beta   90.00
_cell.angle_gamma   90.00
#
_symmetry.space_group_name_H-M   'P 1'
#
loop_
_entity.id
_entity.type
_entity.pdbx_description
1 polymer ?
#
loop_
_entity_poly.entity_id
_entity_poly.type
_entity_poly.pdbx_seq_one_letter_code
_entity_poly.pdbx_strand_id
1 'polypeptide(L)'
;MEPLSKAKQKWIRSLQLKKNRDLESLFVVEGEKSVLEGLSVFAVHLEMLVSLETFVEQIPHQFHTVTFTVTAKELEQISELKTPNKCLAVFRRPETALLTDRFTIVLDGIQDPGNMGTILRLADWFGVKQLVCSKDTVDCYNPKVIQSSMGAIYRIPVHYTDLVTYLEQTPQPKFAAMLNGKPYKEVVYPENGILIMGNEGKGVRPEILDLTDIPVTIPRFGEAESLNVATATAILLAEMIQ
;
A
#
# COMPACT_ATOMS: atom_id res chain seq x y z
N MET A 1 31.95 7.29 1.00
CA MET A 1 30.96 6.37 1.61
C MET A 1 31.63 5.04 1.89
N GLU A 2 31.13 4.32 2.89
CA GLU A 2 31.71 3.02 3.26
C GLU A 2 31.06 1.88 2.45
N PRO A 3 31.81 0.81 2.11
CA PRO A 3 31.23 -0.40 1.54
C PRO A 3 30.23 -1.07 2.52
N LEU A 4 29.15 -1.63 1.98
CA LEU A 4 28.15 -2.34 2.76
C LEU A 4 28.72 -3.66 3.31
N SER A 5 28.78 -3.81 4.64
CA SER A 5 29.30 -5.03 5.27
C SER A 5 28.40 -6.26 4.98
N LYS A 6 28.98 -7.46 5.01
CA LYS A 6 28.23 -8.72 4.83
C LYS A 6 27.13 -8.92 5.88
N ALA A 7 27.30 -8.44 7.09
CA ALA A 7 26.29 -8.47 8.13
C ALA A 7 25.08 -7.60 7.78
N LYS A 8 25.30 -6.38 7.29
CA LYS A 8 24.23 -5.49 6.81
C LYS A 8 23.54 -6.06 5.56
N GLN A 9 24.27 -6.67 4.62
CA GLN A 9 23.68 -7.36 3.46
C GLN A 9 22.69 -8.47 3.90
N LYS A 10 23.11 -9.31 4.85
CA LYS A 10 22.26 -10.36 5.43
C LYS A 10 21.04 -9.79 6.15
N TRP A 11 21.23 -8.71 6.87
CA TRP A 11 20.14 -8.02 7.56
C TRP A 11 19.11 -7.45 6.58
N ILE A 12 19.52 -6.73 5.53
CA ILE A 12 18.61 -6.23 4.48
C ILE A 12 17.82 -7.39 3.85
N ARG A 13 18.50 -8.48 3.48
CA ARG A 13 17.82 -9.69 2.96
C ARG A 13 16.77 -10.26 3.94
N SER A 14 17.02 -10.19 5.23
CA SER A 14 16.07 -10.69 6.21
C SER A 14 14.75 -9.92 6.21
N LEU A 15 14.76 -8.63 5.81
CA LEU A 15 13.56 -7.79 5.70
C LEU A 15 12.63 -8.18 4.54
N GLN A 16 13.05 -9.11 3.67
CA GLN A 16 12.16 -9.74 2.68
C GLN A 16 11.02 -10.52 3.39
N LEU A 17 11.28 -11.05 4.58
CA LEU A 17 10.30 -11.77 5.38
C LEU A 17 9.46 -10.82 6.23
N LYS A 18 8.13 -10.95 6.14
CA LYS A 18 7.18 -10.13 6.92
C LYS A 18 7.51 -10.12 8.43
N LYS A 19 7.82 -11.30 8.99
CA LYS A 19 8.18 -11.45 10.42
C LYS A 19 9.30 -10.49 10.86
N ASN A 20 10.33 -10.33 10.03
CA ASN A 20 11.47 -9.48 10.36
C ASN A 20 11.12 -8.00 10.17
N ARG A 21 10.34 -7.66 9.12
CA ARG A 21 9.81 -6.31 8.96
C ARG A 21 8.95 -5.88 10.14
N ASP A 22 8.13 -6.79 10.66
CA ASP A 22 7.26 -6.53 11.82
C ASP A 22 8.08 -6.35 13.10
N LEU A 23 9.10 -7.19 13.30
CA LEU A 23 9.97 -7.13 14.48
C LEU A 23 10.76 -5.81 14.54
N GLU A 24 11.27 -5.37 13.40
CA GLU A 24 12.14 -4.18 13.32
C GLU A 24 11.37 -2.90 12.96
N SER A 25 10.09 -3.01 12.62
CA SER A 25 9.27 -1.90 12.11
C SER A 25 9.90 -1.19 10.90
N LEU A 26 10.49 -1.98 9.98
CA LEU A 26 11.20 -1.51 8.80
C LEU A 26 10.58 -2.07 7.52
N PHE A 27 10.90 -1.42 6.39
CA PHE A 27 10.61 -1.93 5.05
C PHE A 27 11.67 -1.48 4.05
N VAL A 28 11.77 -2.21 2.93
CA VAL A 28 12.75 -1.95 1.88
C VAL A 28 12.05 -1.41 0.65
N VAL A 29 12.62 -0.37 0.06
CA VAL A 29 12.20 0.19 -1.23
C VAL A 29 13.36 0.07 -2.21
N GLU A 30 13.07 -0.38 -3.41
CA GLU A 30 14.08 -0.61 -4.45
C GLU A 30 13.81 0.22 -5.71
N GLY A 31 14.91 0.58 -6.36
CA GLY A 31 14.88 1.28 -7.64
C GLY A 31 14.98 2.80 -7.51
N GLU A 32 15.71 3.38 -8.47
CA GLU A 32 16.09 4.80 -8.51
C GLU A 32 14.89 5.73 -8.25
N LYS A 33 13.83 5.60 -9.05
CA LYS A 33 12.67 6.50 -8.97
C LYS A 33 12.00 6.46 -7.58
N SER A 34 11.71 5.25 -7.08
CA SER A 34 11.01 5.08 -5.81
C SER A 34 11.88 5.52 -4.63
N VAL A 35 13.18 5.23 -4.67
CA VAL A 35 14.12 5.66 -3.63
C VAL A 35 14.25 7.18 -3.61
N LEU A 36 14.49 7.83 -4.75
CA LEU A 36 14.62 9.30 -4.80
C LEU A 36 13.33 10.01 -4.38
N GLU A 37 12.16 9.47 -4.74
CA GLU A 37 10.88 9.98 -4.25
C GLU A 37 10.79 9.86 -2.73
N GLY A 38 11.14 8.69 -2.15
CA GLY A 38 11.17 8.50 -0.69
C GLY A 38 12.13 9.45 0.01
N LEU A 39 13.30 9.74 -0.57
CA LEU A 39 14.22 10.74 -0.04
C LEU A 39 13.65 12.16 -0.06
N SER A 40 12.74 12.45 -1.00
CA SER A 40 12.09 13.76 -1.11
C SER A 40 10.94 13.96 -0.12
N VAL A 41 10.06 12.95 0.02
CA VAL A 41 8.79 13.12 0.76
C VAL A 41 8.72 12.34 2.08
N PHE A 42 9.67 11.41 2.32
CA PHE A 42 9.64 10.50 3.45
C PHE A 42 11.00 10.39 4.18
N ALA A 43 11.89 11.34 3.95
CA ALA A 43 13.28 11.33 4.42
C ALA A 43 13.46 11.16 5.94
N VAL A 44 12.52 11.68 6.73
CA VAL A 44 12.53 11.58 8.21
C VAL A 44 12.52 10.13 8.71
N HIS A 45 12.04 9.20 7.88
CA HIS A 45 11.97 7.77 8.17
C HIS A 45 13.14 6.97 7.58
N LEU A 46 14.10 7.60 6.90
CA LEU A 46 15.24 6.90 6.31
C LEU A 46 16.15 6.31 7.39
N GLU A 47 16.35 4.99 7.33
CA GLU A 47 17.29 4.26 8.20
C GLU A 47 18.64 4.03 7.51
N MET A 48 18.59 3.63 6.23
CA MET A 48 19.78 3.29 5.46
C MET A 48 19.52 3.44 3.97
N LEU A 49 20.55 3.85 3.24
CA LEU A 49 20.58 3.86 1.78
C LEU A 49 21.72 3.00 1.28
N VAL A 50 21.48 2.22 0.24
CA VAL A 50 22.48 1.39 -0.44
C VAL A 50 22.48 1.76 -1.92
N SER A 51 23.64 1.98 -2.48
CA SER A 51 23.80 2.49 -3.83
C SER A 51 24.99 1.85 -4.57
N LEU A 52 24.86 1.69 -5.87
CA LEU A 52 26.04 1.50 -6.71
C LEU A 52 26.92 2.76 -6.65
N GLU A 53 28.25 2.60 -6.70
CA GLU A 53 29.19 3.73 -6.73
C GLU A 53 28.88 4.71 -7.87
N THR A 54 28.47 4.20 -9.03
CA THR A 54 28.11 5.00 -10.20
C THR A 54 26.85 5.85 -10.06
N PHE A 55 26.08 5.62 -9.00
CA PHE A 55 24.81 6.32 -8.75
C PHE A 55 24.89 7.30 -7.58
N VAL A 56 25.96 7.24 -6.79
CA VAL A 56 26.15 8.04 -5.57
C VAL A 56 26.00 9.54 -5.80
N GLU A 57 26.48 10.07 -6.91
CA GLU A 57 26.41 11.51 -7.23
C GLU A 57 24.96 12.02 -7.41
N GLN A 58 24.01 11.13 -7.65
CA GLN A 58 22.58 11.48 -7.77
C GLN A 58 21.87 11.48 -6.42
N ILE A 59 22.54 11.01 -5.35
CA ILE A 59 22.00 11.02 -3.98
C ILE A 59 22.31 12.38 -3.35
N PRO A 60 21.32 13.10 -2.79
CA PRO A 60 21.55 14.35 -2.11
C PRO A 60 22.56 14.22 -0.97
N HIS A 61 23.50 15.16 -0.88
CA HIS A 61 24.63 15.11 0.07
C HIS A 61 24.23 14.89 1.52
N GLN A 62 23.09 15.39 1.94
CA GLN A 62 22.55 15.21 3.30
C GLN A 62 22.33 13.75 3.71
N PHE A 63 22.21 12.82 2.73
CA PHE A 63 22.02 11.38 3.01
C PHE A 63 23.31 10.58 2.91
N HIS A 64 24.44 11.19 2.57
CA HIS A 64 25.70 10.47 2.38
C HIS A 64 26.20 9.76 3.65
N THR A 65 25.89 10.27 4.84
CA THR A 65 26.29 9.66 6.14
C THR A 65 25.58 8.33 6.42
N VAL A 66 24.40 8.11 5.83
CA VAL A 66 23.61 6.87 5.96
C VAL A 66 23.64 6.03 4.67
N THR A 67 24.48 6.43 3.69
CA THR A 67 24.63 5.75 2.41
C THR A 67 25.82 4.81 2.42
N PHE A 68 25.58 3.57 1.98
CA PHE A 68 26.61 2.53 1.79
C PHE A 68 26.72 2.18 0.33
N THR A 69 27.95 1.90 -0.14
CA THR A 69 28.20 1.48 -1.53
C THR A 69 28.25 -0.03 -1.66
N VAL A 70 27.82 -0.51 -2.81
CA VAL A 70 27.86 -1.92 -3.21
C VAL A 70 28.25 -2.07 -4.67
N THR A 71 28.81 -3.23 -5.00
CA THR A 71 28.96 -3.66 -6.40
C THR A 71 27.60 -4.12 -6.98
N ALA A 72 27.49 -4.20 -8.30
CA ALA A 72 26.28 -4.72 -8.96
C ALA A 72 25.93 -6.14 -8.48
N LYS A 73 26.94 -7.01 -8.31
CA LYS A 73 26.76 -8.38 -7.81
C LYS A 73 26.24 -8.42 -6.37
N GLU A 74 26.67 -7.51 -5.52
CA GLU A 74 26.19 -7.41 -4.14
C GLU A 74 24.76 -6.87 -4.08
N LEU A 75 24.44 -5.90 -4.95
CA LEU A 75 23.08 -5.39 -5.07
C LEU A 75 22.11 -6.50 -5.51
N GLU A 76 22.49 -7.32 -6.49
CA GLU A 76 21.73 -8.50 -6.92
C GLU A 76 21.45 -9.48 -5.77
N GLN A 77 22.39 -9.64 -4.83
CA GLN A 77 22.23 -10.55 -3.71
C GLN A 77 21.22 -10.08 -2.65
N ILE A 78 20.96 -8.79 -2.57
CA ILE A 78 20.06 -8.18 -1.55
C ILE A 78 18.75 -7.70 -2.13
N SER A 79 18.61 -7.65 -3.44
CA SER A 79 17.42 -7.18 -4.17
C SER A 79 16.39 -8.30 -4.37
N GLU A 80 15.10 -7.92 -4.36
CA GLU A 80 13.96 -8.75 -4.78
C GLU A 80 13.59 -8.53 -6.25
N LEU A 81 14.18 -7.53 -6.90
CA LEU A 81 13.90 -7.23 -8.30
C LEU A 81 14.65 -8.23 -9.20
N LYS A 82 13.99 -8.72 -10.25
CA LYS A 82 14.64 -9.55 -11.30
C LYS A 82 15.82 -8.84 -11.95
N THR A 83 15.73 -7.52 -12.07
CA THR A 83 16.81 -6.65 -12.55
C THR A 83 17.00 -5.54 -11.53
N PRO A 84 17.94 -5.67 -10.60
CA PRO A 84 18.25 -4.66 -9.59
C PRO A 84 18.59 -3.32 -10.23
N ASN A 85 18.11 -2.23 -9.67
CA ASN A 85 18.23 -0.92 -10.27
C ASN A 85 18.88 0.09 -9.32
N LYS A 86 20.20 0.26 -9.51
CA LYS A 86 21.08 1.29 -8.97
C LYS A 86 21.12 1.45 -7.43
N CYS A 87 19.97 1.42 -6.75
CA CYS A 87 19.91 1.65 -5.30
C CYS A 87 18.69 0.98 -4.64
N LEU A 88 18.78 0.83 -3.33
CA LEU A 88 17.68 0.50 -2.45
C LEU A 88 17.77 1.35 -1.16
N ALA A 89 16.65 1.55 -0.50
CA ALA A 89 16.58 2.23 0.79
C ALA A 89 15.78 1.41 1.80
N VAL A 90 16.20 1.47 3.06
CA VAL A 90 15.48 0.94 4.21
C VAL A 90 14.84 2.11 4.94
N PHE A 91 13.53 2.03 5.15
CA PHE A 91 12.76 3.05 5.86
C PHE A 91 12.10 2.47 7.11
N ARG A 92 11.92 3.29 8.13
CA ARG A 92 11.06 3.01 9.28
C ARG A 92 9.60 3.14 8.89
N ARG A 93 8.77 2.25 9.40
CA ARG A 93 7.31 2.38 9.26
C ARG A 93 6.84 3.60 10.07
N PRO A 94 6.00 4.47 9.50
CA PRO A 94 5.44 5.59 10.24
C PRO A 94 4.42 5.10 11.27
N GLU A 95 4.38 5.72 12.41
CA GLU A 95 3.26 5.62 13.34
C GLU A 95 2.19 6.63 12.93
N THR A 96 1.01 6.17 12.61
CA THR A 96 -0.09 7.02 12.16
C THR A 96 -1.37 6.73 12.96
N ALA A 97 -2.08 7.78 13.34
CA ALA A 97 -3.37 7.64 13.99
C ALA A 97 -4.46 7.28 12.96
N LEU A 98 -5.39 6.44 13.37
CA LEU A 98 -6.58 6.14 12.60
C LEU A 98 -7.51 7.37 12.57
N LEU A 99 -7.91 7.79 11.38
CA LEU A 99 -8.83 8.92 11.18
C LEU A 99 -10.27 8.42 11.19
N THR A 100 -11.17 9.16 11.84
CA THR A 100 -12.58 8.77 12.01
C THR A 100 -13.58 9.67 11.27
N ASP A 101 -13.09 10.73 10.63
CA ASP A 101 -13.89 11.77 9.98
C ASP A 101 -13.55 11.98 8.49
N ARG A 102 -12.83 11.04 7.88
CA ARG A 102 -12.36 11.14 6.49
C ARG A 102 -12.88 9.98 5.66
N PHE A 103 -13.02 10.23 4.34
CA PHE A 103 -13.29 9.15 3.41
C PHE A 103 -12.23 8.06 3.53
N THR A 104 -12.69 6.83 3.69
CA THR A 104 -11.83 5.68 3.97
C THR A 104 -12.14 4.52 3.03
N ILE A 105 -11.10 3.87 2.51
CA ILE A 105 -11.24 2.59 1.82
C ILE A 105 -10.97 1.48 2.84
N VAL A 106 -11.92 0.57 2.98
CA VAL A 106 -11.79 -0.64 3.79
C VAL A 106 -11.54 -1.82 2.87
N LEU A 107 -10.50 -2.61 3.19
CA LEU A 107 -10.08 -3.77 2.40
C LEU A 107 -10.29 -5.05 3.22
N ASP A 108 -11.26 -5.87 2.80
CA ASP A 108 -11.63 -7.09 3.46
C ASP A 108 -11.01 -8.31 2.76
N GLY A 109 -9.79 -8.68 3.19
CA GLY A 109 -9.11 -9.88 2.74
C GLY A 109 -8.50 -9.81 1.33
N ILE A 110 -8.06 -8.64 0.87
CA ILE A 110 -7.32 -8.51 -0.39
C ILE A 110 -6.01 -9.29 -0.30
N GLN A 111 -5.78 -10.25 -1.24
CA GLN A 111 -4.63 -11.14 -1.18
C GLN A 111 -3.56 -10.83 -2.24
N ASP A 112 -3.94 -10.31 -3.41
CA ASP A 112 -2.99 -10.03 -4.47
C ASP A 112 -2.19 -8.74 -4.20
N PRO A 113 -0.84 -8.80 -4.17
CA PRO A 113 -0.01 -7.63 -3.92
C PRO A 113 -0.12 -6.54 -4.99
N GLY A 114 -0.41 -6.93 -6.24
CA GLY A 114 -0.61 -6.00 -7.35
C GLY A 114 -1.89 -5.18 -7.18
N ASN A 115 -2.98 -5.84 -6.75
CA ASN A 115 -4.24 -5.17 -6.43
C ASN A 115 -4.06 -4.20 -5.25
N MET A 116 -3.42 -4.64 -4.16
CA MET A 116 -3.15 -3.80 -3.00
C MET A 116 -2.36 -2.54 -3.39
N GLY A 117 -1.28 -2.69 -4.13
CA GLY A 117 -0.47 -1.54 -4.57
C GLY A 117 -1.22 -0.62 -5.53
N THR A 118 -2.06 -1.17 -6.41
CA THR A 118 -2.90 -0.38 -7.31
C THR A 118 -3.97 0.40 -6.52
N ILE A 119 -4.59 -0.22 -5.50
CA ILE A 119 -5.56 0.48 -4.63
C ILE A 119 -4.88 1.60 -3.83
N LEU A 120 -3.65 1.40 -3.34
CA LEU A 120 -2.86 2.47 -2.73
C LEU A 120 -2.66 3.66 -3.67
N ARG A 121 -2.33 3.40 -4.96
CA ARG A 121 -2.21 4.46 -5.96
C ARG A 121 -3.52 5.17 -6.24
N LEU A 122 -4.63 4.45 -6.28
CA LEU A 122 -5.96 5.04 -6.43
C LEU A 122 -6.32 5.90 -5.22
N ALA A 123 -6.02 5.44 -4.01
CA ALA A 123 -6.21 6.23 -2.79
C ALA A 123 -5.45 7.56 -2.86
N ASP A 124 -4.18 7.53 -3.26
CA ASP A 124 -3.36 8.73 -3.45
C ASP A 124 -3.93 9.64 -4.56
N TRP A 125 -4.30 9.06 -5.70
CA TRP A 125 -4.86 9.80 -6.84
C TRP A 125 -6.14 10.55 -6.51
N PHE A 126 -7.06 9.90 -5.80
CA PHE A 126 -8.35 10.46 -5.40
C PHE A 126 -8.30 11.24 -4.07
N GLY A 127 -7.13 11.38 -3.44
CA GLY A 127 -6.97 12.13 -2.20
C GLY A 127 -7.55 11.46 -0.96
N VAL A 128 -7.82 10.15 -1.01
CA VAL A 128 -8.19 9.34 0.15
C VAL A 128 -7.06 9.35 1.17
N LYS A 129 -7.38 9.52 2.46
CA LYS A 129 -6.37 9.80 3.48
C LYS A 129 -5.84 8.57 4.21
N GLN A 130 -6.51 7.42 4.09
CA GLN A 130 -6.09 6.17 4.73
C GLN A 130 -6.76 4.96 4.09
N LEU A 131 -6.12 3.79 4.26
CA LEU A 131 -6.73 2.48 4.07
C LEU A 131 -6.87 1.78 5.43
N VAL A 132 -7.98 1.07 5.63
CA VAL A 132 -8.19 0.18 6.78
C VAL A 132 -8.36 -1.24 6.27
N CYS A 133 -7.50 -2.14 6.71
CA CYS A 133 -7.39 -3.49 6.19
C CYS A 133 -7.73 -4.53 7.28
N SER A 134 -8.36 -5.61 6.89
CA SER A 134 -8.44 -6.80 7.73
C SER A 134 -7.05 -7.38 7.98
N LYS A 135 -6.89 -8.12 9.08
CA LYS A 135 -5.59 -8.71 9.48
C LYS A 135 -5.04 -9.72 8.48
N ASP A 136 -5.91 -10.32 7.67
CA ASP A 136 -5.59 -11.28 6.62
C ASP A 136 -5.36 -10.62 5.25
N THR A 137 -5.55 -9.32 5.10
CA THR A 137 -5.13 -8.58 3.90
C THR A 137 -3.61 -8.61 3.75
N VAL A 138 -3.12 -8.70 2.51
CA VAL A 138 -1.69 -8.71 2.19
C VAL A 138 -0.95 -7.53 2.81
N ASP A 139 0.26 -7.78 3.31
CA ASP A 139 1.10 -6.76 3.93
C ASP A 139 1.45 -5.62 2.94
N CYS A 140 1.07 -4.38 3.28
CA CYS A 140 1.36 -3.19 2.45
C CYS A 140 2.86 -2.95 2.25
N TYR A 141 3.70 -3.45 3.15
CA TYR A 141 5.16 -3.41 3.03
C TYR A 141 5.77 -4.63 2.34
N ASN A 142 4.96 -5.51 1.75
CA ASN A 142 5.46 -6.55 0.85
C ASN A 142 6.17 -5.89 -0.35
N PRO A 143 7.35 -6.38 -0.79
CA PRO A 143 8.11 -5.78 -1.90
C PRO A 143 7.30 -5.56 -3.18
N LYS A 144 6.40 -6.51 -3.52
CA LYS A 144 5.52 -6.37 -4.69
C LYS A 144 4.46 -5.28 -4.52
N VAL A 145 3.93 -5.09 -3.29
CA VAL A 145 3.00 -3.98 -2.99
C VAL A 145 3.72 -2.66 -3.11
N ILE A 146 4.91 -2.52 -2.51
CA ILE A 146 5.73 -1.32 -2.61
C ILE A 146 5.99 -0.95 -4.06
N GLN A 147 6.42 -1.93 -4.88
CA GLN A 147 6.68 -1.73 -6.29
C GLN A 147 5.43 -1.27 -7.06
N SER A 148 4.28 -1.94 -6.85
CA SER A 148 3.03 -1.61 -7.54
C SER A 148 2.36 -0.33 -7.03
N SER A 149 2.66 0.12 -5.81
CA SER A 149 2.16 1.37 -5.24
C SER A 149 2.76 2.62 -5.90
N MET A 150 3.92 2.48 -6.55
CA MET A 150 4.63 3.58 -7.24
C MET A 150 4.74 4.85 -6.38
N GLY A 151 5.20 4.69 -5.12
CA GLY A 151 5.40 5.79 -4.17
C GLY A 151 4.19 6.16 -3.31
N ALA A 152 2.98 5.67 -3.61
CA ALA A 152 1.80 5.96 -2.77
C ALA A 152 1.96 5.46 -1.32
N ILE A 153 2.78 4.44 -1.10
CA ILE A 153 3.10 3.92 0.25
C ILE A 153 3.68 4.99 1.20
N TYR A 154 4.30 6.03 0.69
CA TYR A 154 4.85 7.11 1.48
C TYR A 154 3.80 8.12 1.96
N ARG A 155 2.62 8.14 1.32
CA ARG A 155 1.59 9.17 1.52
C ARG A 155 0.31 8.64 2.13
N ILE A 156 0.01 7.35 1.91
CA ILE A 156 -1.25 6.75 2.34
C ILE A 156 -0.99 5.80 3.53
N PRO A 157 -1.39 6.17 4.75
CA PRO A 157 -1.38 5.29 5.90
C PRO A 157 -2.25 4.05 5.68
N VAL A 158 -1.76 2.89 6.11
CA VAL A 158 -2.48 1.62 6.06
C VAL A 158 -2.57 1.04 7.47
N HIS A 159 -3.79 0.86 7.95
CA HIS A 159 -4.08 0.32 9.27
C HIS A 159 -4.63 -1.09 9.17
N TYR A 160 -4.10 -2.02 9.94
CA TYR A 160 -4.59 -3.41 10.04
C TYR A 160 -5.31 -3.59 11.37
N THR A 161 -6.60 -3.95 11.30
CA THR A 161 -7.43 -4.08 12.50
C THR A 161 -8.50 -5.17 12.35
N ASP A 162 -9.28 -5.40 13.41
CA ASP A 162 -10.53 -6.12 13.33
C ASP A 162 -11.59 -5.21 12.68
N LEU A 163 -12.05 -5.60 11.47
CA LEU A 163 -12.96 -4.76 10.69
C LEU A 163 -14.36 -4.67 11.30
N VAL A 164 -14.85 -5.71 11.99
CA VAL A 164 -16.16 -5.68 12.65
C VAL A 164 -16.14 -4.60 13.72
N THR A 165 -15.18 -4.67 14.64
CA THR A 165 -15.00 -3.68 15.70
C THR A 165 -14.82 -2.27 15.14
N TYR A 166 -14.03 -2.11 14.08
CA TYR A 166 -13.82 -0.80 13.45
C TYR A 166 -15.10 -0.22 12.87
N LEU A 167 -15.86 -1.01 12.11
CA LEU A 167 -17.08 -0.56 11.44
C LEU A 167 -18.23 -0.28 12.42
N GLU A 168 -18.34 -1.06 13.51
CA GLU A 168 -19.31 -0.79 14.59
C GLU A 168 -19.05 0.56 15.29
N GLN A 169 -17.79 0.92 15.47
CA GLN A 169 -17.38 2.17 16.14
C GLN A 169 -17.39 3.39 15.21
N THR A 170 -17.52 3.18 13.90
CA THR A 170 -17.42 4.26 12.92
C THR A 170 -18.81 4.74 12.49
N PRO A 171 -19.16 6.02 12.71
CA PRO A 171 -20.49 6.55 12.41
C PRO A 171 -20.71 6.87 10.93
N GLN A 172 -19.67 6.83 10.11
CA GLN A 172 -19.72 7.18 8.70
C GLN A 172 -20.55 6.17 7.88
N PRO A 173 -21.29 6.61 6.85
CA PRO A 173 -22.00 5.73 5.95
C PRO A 173 -21.07 4.74 5.25
N LYS A 174 -21.49 3.48 5.18
CA LYS A 174 -20.71 2.33 4.71
C LYS A 174 -21.30 1.78 3.42
N PHE A 175 -20.50 1.76 2.37
CA PHE A 175 -20.84 1.31 1.03
C PHE A 175 -20.00 0.07 0.68
N ALA A 176 -20.62 -1.09 0.52
CA ALA A 176 -19.90 -2.30 0.11
C ALA A 176 -20.04 -2.56 -1.37
N ALA A 177 -18.91 -2.77 -2.06
CA ALA A 177 -18.88 -3.17 -3.45
C ALA A 177 -19.34 -4.63 -3.60
N MET A 178 -20.46 -4.84 -4.31
CA MET A 178 -21.08 -6.15 -4.50
C MET A 178 -21.54 -6.35 -5.93
N LEU A 179 -21.70 -7.62 -6.33
CA LEU A 179 -22.29 -7.95 -7.66
C LEU A 179 -23.79 -7.61 -7.71
N ASN A 180 -24.48 -7.70 -6.60
CA ASN A 180 -25.90 -7.40 -6.47
C ASN A 180 -26.07 -6.29 -5.44
N GLY A 181 -26.42 -5.10 -5.90
CA GLY A 181 -26.59 -3.91 -5.06
C GLY A 181 -27.30 -2.81 -5.82
N LYS A 182 -27.40 -1.63 -5.23
CA LYS A 182 -27.92 -0.46 -5.91
C LYS A 182 -26.89 0.02 -6.96
N PRO A 183 -27.29 0.33 -8.21
CA PRO A 183 -26.39 0.88 -9.21
C PRO A 183 -25.62 2.09 -8.67
N TYR A 184 -24.30 2.09 -8.78
CA TYR A 184 -23.44 3.08 -8.11
C TYR A 184 -23.77 4.54 -8.49
N LYS A 185 -24.28 4.79 -9.69
CA LYS A 185 -24.70 6.13 -10.14
C LYS A 185 -26.04 6.62 -9.56
N GLU A 186 -26.81 5.71 -8.94
CA GLU A 186 -28.11 6.03 -8.32
C GLU A 186 -27.97 6.27 -6.81
N VAL A 187 -26.74 6.24 -6.29
CA VAL A 187 -26.44 6.45 -4.88
C VAL A 187 -25.88 7.85 -4.67
N VAL A 188 -26.33 8.53 -3.63
CA VAL A 188 -25.77 9.79 -3.17
C VAL A 188 -24.67 9.50 -2.16
N TYR A 189 -23.46 9.97 -2.41
CA TYR A 189 -22.31 9.73 -1.56
C TYR A 189 -21.94 10.98 -0.76
N PRO A 190 -21.72 10.86 0.55
CA PRO A 190 -21.20 11.95 1.37
C PRO A 190 -19.67 12.05 1.23
N GLU A 191 -19.11 13.22 1.54
CA GLU A 191 -17.65 13.46 1.48
C GLU A 191 -16.84 12.54 2.42
N ASN A 192 -17.43 11.99 3.47
CA ASN A 192 -16.76 11.21 4.51
C ASN A 192 -17.25 9.77 4.63
N GLY A 193 -17.64 9.14 3.53
CA GLY A 193 -18.12 7.75 3.52
C GLY A 193 -16.99 6.71 3.64
N ILE A 194 -17.40 5.45 3.79
CA ILE A 194 -16.52 4.28 3.79
C ILE A 194 -16.83 3.43 2.56
N LEU A 195 -15.84 3.20 1.70
CA LEU A 195 -15.93 2.23 0.61
C LEU A 195 -15.31 0.90 1.05
N ILE A 196 -16.11 -0.17 1.09
CA ILE A 196 -15.67 -1.52 1.48
C ILE A 196 -15.47 -2.36 0.21
N MET A 197 -14.25 -2.85 0.02
CA MET A 197 -13.85 -3.74 -1.07
C MET A 197 -13.51 -5.12 -0.51
N GLY A 198 -14.09 -6.15 -1.09
CA GLY A 198 -13.91 -7.53 -0.63
C GLY A 198 -12.81 -8.29 -1.35
N ASN A 199 -12.54 -9.50 -0.87
CA ASN A 199 -11.61 -10.47 -1.45
C ASN A 199 -11.97 -10.78 -2.92
N GLU A 200 -10.95 -11.00 -3.74
CA GLU A 200 -11.08 -11.21 -5.19
C GLU A 200 -11.97 -12.42 -5.58
N GLY A 201 -11.94 -13.47 -4.77
CA GLY A 201 -12.70 -14.69 -5.02
C GLY A 201 -13.96 -14.85 -4.17
N LYS A 202 -13.95 -14.32 -2.94
CA LYS A 202 -15.02 -14.54 -1.95
C LYS A 202 -15.92 -13.32 -1.74
N GLY A 203 -15.50 -12.16 -2.22
CA GLY A 203 -16.20 -10.89 -1.96
C GLY A 203 -16.02 -10.40 -0.53
N VAL A 204 -16.93 -9.57 -0.09
CA VAL A 204 -16.99 -9.03 1.29
C VAL A 204 -17.62 -10.09 2.20
N ARG A 205 -17.03 -10.29 3.39
CA ARG A 205 -17.50 -11.29 4.37
C ARG A 205 -18.89 -10.94 4.91
N PRO A 206 -19.74 -11.95 5.22
CA PRO A 206 -21.11 -11.73 5.71
C PRO A 206 -21.17 -10.79 6.92
N GLU A 207 -20.31 -10.98 7.92
CA GLU A 207 -20.26 -10.16 9.12
C GLU A 207 -19.93 -8.68 8.86
N ILE A 208 -19.26 -8.40 7.75
CA ILE A 208 -18.98 -7.02 7.29
C ILE A 208 -20.18 -6.47 6.51
N LEU A 209 -20.87 -7.32 5.73
CA LEU A 209 -22.07 -6.94 5.00
C LEU A 209 -23.21 -6.56 5.94
N ASP A 210 -23.34 -7.25 7.09
CA ASP A 210 -24.37 -6.95 8.11
C ASP A 210 -24.19 -5.54 8.71
N LEU A 211 -22.99 -4.96 8.61
CA LEU A 211 -22.65 -3.60 9.06
C LEU A 211 -22.69 -2.57 7.93
N THR A 212 -23.01 -2.98 6.71
CA THR A 212 -23.05 -2.12 5.53
C THR A 212 -24.40 -1.41 5.43
N ASP A 213 -24.39 -0.09 5.20
CA ASP A 213 -25.62 0.68 5.02
C ASP A 213 -26.19 0.51 3.61
N ILE A 214 -25.33 0.55 2.58
CA ILE A 214 -25.75 0.48 1.17
C ILE A 214 -24.81 -0.45 0.38
N PRO A 215 -25.26 -1.63 -0.07
CA PRO A 215 -24.55 -2.40 -1.07
C PRO A 215 -24.61 -1.69 -2.42
N VAL A 216 -23.47 -1.48 -3.07
CA VAL A 216 -23.35 -0.79 -4.36
C VAL A 216 -22.83 -1.72 -5.44
N THR A 217 -23.35 -1.63 -6.66
CA THR A 217 -22.94 -2.43 -7.80
C THR A 217 -22.53 -1.58 -8.99
N ILE A 218 -21.53 -2.08 -9.72
CA ILE A 218 -21.22 -1.60 -11.07
C ILE A 218 -22.06 -2.46 -12.03
N PRO A 219 -23.05 -1.88 -12.77
CA PRO A 219 -23.90 -2.64 -13.66
C PRO A 219 -23.09 -3.41 -14.70
N ARG A 220 -23.44 -4.69 -14.88
CA ARG A 220 -22.83 -5.58 -15.86
C ARG A 220 -23.70 -5.65 -17.11
N PHE A 221 -23.10 -5.45 -18.28
CA PHE A 221 -23.76 -5.55 -19.56
C PHE A 221 -23.26 -6.73 -20.44
N GLY A 222 -22.16 -7.35 -20.03
CA GLY A 222 -21.52 -8.48 -20.71
C GLY A 222 -21.54 -9.77 -19.88
N GLU A 223 -20.75 -10.75 -20.29
CA GLU A 223 -20.73 -12.10 -19.72
C GLU A 223 -19.64 -12.31 -18.64
N ALA A 224 -18.75 -11.34 -18.39
CA ALA A 224 -17.70 -11.46 -17.37
C ALA A 224 -18.32 -11.62 -15.98
N GLU A 225 -17.83 -12.58 -15.18
CA GLU A 225 -18.37 -12.88 -13.85
C GLU A 225 -18.15 -11.74 -12.84
N SER A 226 -16.99 -11.09 -12.89
CA SER A 226 -16.61 -9.99 -12.01
C SER A 226 -15.59 -9.08 -12.67
N LEU A 227 -15.34 -7.93 -12.07
CA LEU A 227 -14.22 -7.04 -12.37
C LEU A 227 -13.07 -7.28 -11.40
N ASN A 228 -11.84 -7.03 -11.86
CA ASN A 228 -10.70 -6.93 -10.96
C ASN A 228 -10.99 -5.91 -9.85
N VAL A 229 -10.62 -6.23 -8.60
CA VAL A 229 -10.98 -5.42 -7.44
C VAL A 229 -10.41 -4.00 -7.50
N ALA A 230 -9.19 -3.81 -8.00
CA ALA A 230 -8.61 -2.47 -8.16
C ALA A 230 -9.33 -1.68 -9.27
N THR A 231 -9.76 -2.33 -10.34
CA THR A 231 -10.57 -1.71 -11.40
C THR A 231 -11.94 -1.28 -10.85
N ALA A 232 -12.61 -2.15 -10.10
CA ALA A 232 -13.87 -1.80 -9.43
C ALA A 232 -13.70 -0.63 -8.46
N THR A 233 -12.62 -0.64 -7.67
CA THR A 233 -12.27 0.47 -6.77
C THR A 233 -12.13 1.79 -7.54
N ALA A 234 -11.44 1.80 -8.68
CA ALA A 234 -11.26 3.01 -9.48
C ALA A 234 -12.58 3.59 -9.99
N ILE A 235 -13.48 2.73 -10.47
CA ILE A 235 -14.80 3.15 -10.98
C ILE A 235 -15.64 3.75 -9.85
N LEU A 236 -15.68 3.09 -8.69
CA LEU A 236 -16.45 3.57 -7.54
C LEU A 236 -15.89 4.87 -6.97
N LEU A 237 -14.57 4.98 -6.81
CA LEU A 237 -13.94 6.22 -6.32
C LEU A 237 -14.18 7.40 -7.25
N ALA A 238 -14.17 7.20 -8.57
CA ALA A 238 -14.43 8.27 -9.54
C ALA A 238 -15.86 8.84 -9.44
N GLU A 239 -16.81 8.09 -8.90
CA GLU A 239 -18.17 8.56 -8.63
C GLU A 239 -18.33 9.10 -7.20
N MET A 240 -17.66 8.45 -6.23
CA MET A 240 -17.84 8.76 -4.82
C MET A 240 -17.08 10.03 -4.39
N ILE A 241 -16.01 10.39 -5.10
CA ILE A 241 -15.15 11.54 -4.79
C ILE A 241 -15.23 12.51 -5.98
N GLN A 242 -16.03 13.55 -5.82
CA GLN A 242 -16.25 14.62 -6.82
C GLN A 242 -15.61 15.93 -6.36
#